data_480bbd3079377253f0002adf7997ef0a
#
_entry.id   480bbd3079377253f0002adf7997ef0a
#
_cell.length_a   1.000
_cell.length_b   1.000
_cell.length_c   1.000
_cell.angle_alpha   90.00
_cell.angle_beta   90.00
_cell.angle_gamma   90.00
#
_symmetry.space_group_name_H-M   'P 1'
#
loop_
_entity.id
_entity.type
_entity.pdbx_description
1 polymer ?
#
loop_
_entity_poly.entity_id
_entity_poly.type
_entity_poly.pdbx_seq_one_letter_code
_entity_poly.pdbx_strand_id
1 'polypeptide(L)'
;MRKLINRRYSGTIAALAVCAIWMNSSLAQDLTKMSITVGFTSGGTYDATARLFSRHYGKHLAGNPQIIVQNMPGSGGVVALNHLYNIAPRDGSALALVDGALAFEALFGNPAVKYDPRQLNWIGSRAKETPLCVVWAERSVASIEEAMKREVVLGATVGTRTFNQPRMFNALLGTKFKIVTGYPGGNELTMAMERGETEGWCGWSWTSVKRRVPKWLSEKKVNILVQGALDKAPDLPNVPLAIELVKSPADRQILELMLSDTRIASPLIAPGGVAEARVAELRSGFDRMMKDADFNADASKLGIEIDPTSGAQLQAAVNGMFKLPPEVVNRAKELLK
;
A
#
# COMPACT_ATOMS: atom_id res chain seq x y z
N MET A 1 -24.02 41.49 -73.81
CA MET A 1 -24.43 41.51 -72.39
C MET A 1 -24.49 40.10 -71.90
N ARG A 2 -23.67 39.69 -70.93
CA ARG A 2 -23.55 38.48 -70.12
C ARG A 2 -22.12 37.97 -70.15
N LYS A 3 -21.35 38.48 -69.21
CA LYS A 3 -20.14 37.83 -68.65
C LYS A 3 -19.59 38.76 -67.55
N LEU A 4 -19.95 38.51 -66.33
CA LEU A 4 -19.28 39.01 -65.09
C LEU A 4 -20.15 38.63 -63.90
N ILE A 5 -20.00 37.44 -63.38
CA ILE A 5 -20.31 37.02 -61.99
C ILE A 5 -19.79 35.57 -61.89
N ASN A 6 -18.58 35.39 -61.37
CA ASN A 6 -18.12 34.14 -60.67
C ASN A 6 -16.63 34.28 -60.36
N ARG A 7 -16.33 35.08 -59.36
CA ARG A 7 -14.96 35.08 -58.79
C ARG A 7 -14.95 35.78 -57.41
N ARG A 8 -15.59 35.23 -56.42
CA ARG A 8 -15.44 35.72 -55.03
C ARG A 8 -16.01 34.76 -53.96
N TYR A 9 -15.75 33.45 -54.04
CA TYR A 9 -16.10 32.57 -52.91
C TYR A 9 -15.08 31.43 -52.66
N SER A 10 -13.84 31.54 -53.14
CA SER A 10 -12.85 30.46 -52.90
C SER A 10 -11.80 30.77 -51.82
N GLY A 11 -11.90 31.91 -51.12
CA GLY A 11 -10.88 32.34 -50.15
C GLY A 11 -11.21 32.12 -48.68
N THR A 12 -12.46 31.83 -48.34
CA THR A 12 -12.93 31.85 -46.93
C THR A 12 -13.04 30.48 -46.27
N ILE A 13 -12.90 29.37 -46.99
CA ILE A 13 -13.01 28.02 -46.45
C ILE A 13 -11.64 27.47 -46.00
N ALA A 14 -10.53 27.98 -46.54
CA ALA A 14 -9.20 27.50 -46.17
C ALA A 14 -8.68 28.04 -44.81
N ALA A 15 -9.23 29.16 -44.33
CA ALA A 15 -8.79 29.78 -43.07
C ALA A 15 -9.42 29.15 -41.80
N LEU A 16 -10.55 28.44 -41.93
CA LEU A 16 -11.23 27.80 -40.79
C LEU A 16 -10.70 26.38 -40.47
N ALA A 17 -10.03 25.72 -41.38
CA ALA A 17 -9.47 24.40 -41.20
C ALA A 17 -8.11 24.39 -40.45
N VAL A 18 -7.39 25.52 -40.46
CA VAL A 18 -6.08 25.65 -39.79
C VAL A 18 -6.22 25.96 -38.30
N CYS A 19 -7.31 26.59 -37.86
CA CYS A 19 -7.55 26.87 -36.44
C CYS A 19 -8.02 25.65 -35.60
N ALA A 20 -8.52 24.57 -36.22
CA ALA A 20 -9.01 23.39 -35.52
C ALA A 20 -7.90 22.40 -35.12
N ILE A 21 -6.68 22.55 -35.64
CA ILE A 21 -5.56 21.61 -35.34
C ILE A 21 -4.74 22.07 -34.12
N TRP A 22 -4.95 23.29 -33.63
CA TRP A 22 -4.19 23.87 -32.51
C TRP A 22 -4.85 23.71 -31.12
N MET A 23 -6.01 23.05 -31.01
CA MET A 23 -6.75 22.97 -29.76
C MET A 23 -6.58 21.66 -28.98
N ASN A 24 -5.69 20.75 -29.37
CA ASN A 24 -5.47 19.50 -28.63
C ASN A 24 -4.04 19.27 -28.10
N SER A 25 -3.25 20.32 -27.96
CA SER A 25 -2.07 20.24 -27.13
C SER A 25 -2.48 20.71 -25.73
N SER A 26 -3.17 19.86 -24.98
CA SER A 26 -3.15 19.94 -23.53
C SER A 26 -1.68 19.76 -23.14
N LEU A 27 -0.96 20.89 -23.02
CA LEU A 27 0.39 20.95 -22.49
C LEU A 27 0.33 20.27 -21.13
N ALA A 28 0.82 19.04 -21.03
CA ALA A 28 1.21 18.48 -19.75
C ALA A 28 2.20 19.50 -19.18
N GLN A 29 1.75 20.28 -18.20
CA GLN A 29 2.57 21.29 -17.55
C GLN A 29 3.75 20.56 -16.94
N ASP A 30 4.97 20.82 -17.42
CA ASP A 30 6.17 20.24 -16.87
C ASP A 30 6.29 20.67 -15.40
N LEU A 31 6.00 19.74 -14.51
CA LEU A 31 6.10 20.01 -13.09
C LEU A 31 7.58 20.03 -12.70
N THR A 32 8.02 21.12 -12.09
CA THR A 32 9.38 21.23 -11.54
C THR A 32 9.49 20.73 -10.10
N LYS A 33 8.36 20.63 -9.40
CA LYS A 33 8.28 20.18 -8.00
C LYS A 33 7.10 19.25 -7.79
N MET A 34 7.33 18.22 -7.00
CA MET A 34 6.30 17.28 -6.54
C MET A 34 6.47 16.99 -5.05
N SER A 35 5.47 16.40 -4.44
CA SER A 35 5.53 15.95 -3.04
C SER A 35 5.05 14.51 -2.89
N ILE A 36 5.64 13.78 -1.94
CA ILE A 36 5.14 12.49 -1.44
C ILE A 36 4.82 12.66 0.03
N THR A 37 3.54 12.60 0.37
CA THR A 37 3.06 12.58 1.76
C THR A 37 3.10 11.14 2.28
N VAL A 38 3.83 10.91 3.37
CA VAL A 38 3.94 9.61 4.04
C VAL A 38 3.01 9.56 5.23
N GLY A 39 2.13 8.55 5.30
CA GLY A 39 1.15 8.37 6.37
C GLY A 39 1.72 7.96 7.74
N PHE A 40 3.04 7.94 7.89
CA PHE A 40 3.75 7.46 9.08
C PHE A 40 4.86 8.40 9.51
N THR A 41 5.38 8.20 10.74
CA THR A 41 6.52 8.96 11.27
C THR A 41 7.81 8.71 10.48
N SER A 42 8.75 9.65 10.55
CA SER A 42 10.06 9.54 9.91
C SER A 42 10.88 8.37 10.46
N GLY A 43 11.78 7.82 9.63
CA GLY A 43 12.70 6.73 9.98
C GLY A 43 12.12 5.32 9.86
N GLY A 44 10.81 5.16 9.62
CA GLY A 44 10.18 3.86 9.35
C GLY A 44 10.36 3.37 7.91
N THR A 45 9.85 2.17 7.61
CA THR A 45 9.97 1.58 6.26
C THR A 45 9.27 2.43 5.19
N TYR A 46 8.10 2.99 5.49
CA TYR A 46 7.38 3.87 4.54
C TYR A 46 8.16 5.16 4.26
N ASP A 47 8.74 5.79 5.27
CA ASP A 47 9.56 6.99 5.11
C ASP A 47 10.84 6.68 4.29
N ALA A 48 11.53 5.59 4.59
CA ALA A 48 12.69 5.13 3.83
C ALA A 48 12.34 4.85 2.35
N THR A 49 11.19 4.23 2.09
CA THR A 49 10.69 3.96 0.75
C THR A 49 10.37 5.27 0.00
N ALA A 50 9.68 6.22 0.64
CA ALA A 50 9.36 7.50 0.03
C ALA A 50 10.62 8.31 -0.32
N ARG A 51 11.62 8.30 0.57
CA ARG A 51 12.93 8.96 0.31
C ARG A 51 13.72 8.25 -0.79
N LEU A 52 13.62 6.94 -0.91
CA LEU A 52 14.18 6.21 -2.04
C LEU A 52 13.47 6.64 -3.35
N PHE A 53 12.15 6.67 -3.37
CA PHE A 53 11.38 7.13 -4.53
C PHE A 53 11.72 8.58 -4.88
N SER A 54 11.84 9.48 -3.91
CA SER A 54 12.12 10.89 -4.18
C SER A 54 13.47 11.13 -4.87
N ARG A 55 14.45 10.25 -4.69
CA ARG A 55 15.75 10.35 -5.37
C ARG A 55 15.73 9.84 -6.80
N HIS A 56 14.83 8.92 -7.13
CA HIS A 56 14.86 8.22 -8.41
C HIS A 56 13.65 8.50 -9.32
N TYR A 57 12.48 8.78 -8.74
CA TYR A 57 11.25 8.85 -9.52
C TYR A 57 11.20 10.03 -10.50
N GLY A 58 11.71 11.21 -10.09
CA GLY A 58 11.69 12.43 -10.91
C GLY A 58 12.34 12.26 -12.28
N LYS A 59 13.48 11.53 -12.35
CA LYS A 59 14.21 11.29 -13.61
C LYS A 59 13.40 10.49 -14.64
N HIS A 60 12.31 9.84 -14.21
CA HIS A 60 11.40 9.09 -15.08
C HIS A 60 10.13 9.85 -15.45
N LEU A 61 10.03 11.13 -15.09
CA LEU A 61 8.89 12.01 -15.37
C LEU A 61 9.33 13.19 -16.24
N ALA A 62 8.41 13.75 -17.02
CA ALA A 62 8.65 14.96 -17.78
C ALA A 62 9.02 16.11 -16.84
N GLY A 63 9.98 16.94 -17.25
CA GLY A 63 10.50 18.04 -16.45
C GLY A 63 11.42 17.62 -15.29
N ASN A 64 11.66 16.33 -15.08
CA ASN A 64 12.51 15.80 -13.99
C ASN A 64 12.26 16.52 -12.65
N PRO A 65 11.02 16.48 -12.10
CA PRO A 65 10.65 17.24 -10.92
C PRO A 65 11.43 16.85 -9.70
N GLN A 66 11.80 17.86 -8.88
CA GLN A 66 12.29 17.62 -7.53
C GLN A 66 11.14 17.11 -6.65
N ILE A 67 11.34 16.00 -5.95
CA ILE A 67 10.32 15.38 -5.10
C ILE A 67 10.65 15.57 -3.62
N ILE A 68 9.74 16.21 -2.88
CA ILE A 68 9.87 16.48 -1.45
C ILE A 68 9.04 15.46 -0.67
N VAL A 69 9.65 14.84 0.34
CA VAL A 69 8.95 13.90 1.25
C VAL A 69 8.49 14.63 2.50
N GLN A 70 7.21 14.47 2.84
CA GLN A 70 6.58 15.02 4.03
C GLN A 70 5.90 13.91 4.83
N ASN A 71 6.09 13.90 6.15
CA ASN A 71 5.45 12.92 7.03
C ASN A 71 4.17 13.53 7.63
N MET A 72 3.05 12.83 7.50
CA MET A 72 1.75 13.19 8.05
C MET A 72 1.13 11.97 8.76
N PRO A 73 1.65 11.60 9.94
CA PRO A 73 1.16 10.45 10.68
C PRO A 73 -0.23 10.72 11.28
N GLY A 74 -0.97 9.64 11.54
CA GLY A 74 -2.25 9.67 12.21
C GLY A 74 -3.21 8.59 11.70
N SER A 75 -3.85 7.89 12.63
CA SER A 75 -4.82 6.81 12.38
C SER A 75 -4.34 5.82 11.30
N GLY A 76 -3.09 5.32 11.42
CA GLY A 76 -2.54 4.35 10.46
C GLY A 76 -2.35 4.88 9.03
N GLY A 77 -2.37 6.22 8.81
CA GLY A 77 -2.25 6.86 7.49
C GLY A 77 -3.57 7.45 6.96
N VAL A 78 -4.70 7.26 7.66
CA VAL A 78 -6.00 7.83 7.28
C VAL A 78 -5.92 9.35 7.14
N VAL A 79 -5.18 10.04 8.03
CA VAL A 79 -5.00 11.51 7.97
C VAL A 79 -4.34 11.92 6.65
N ALA A 80 -3.26 11.27 6.26
CA ALA A 80 -2.56 11.55 5.02
C ALA A 80 -3.43 11.30 3.78
N LEU A 81 -4.20 10.22 3.77
CA LEU A 81 -5.06 9.89 2.63
C LEU A 81 -6.30 10.78 2.56
N ASN A 82 -6.87 11.19 3.69
CA ASN A 82 -7.90 12.23 3.74
C ASN A 82 -7.38 13.57 3.18
N HIS A 83 -6.17 13.96 3.53
CA HIS A 83 -5.54 15.18 3.00
C HIS A 83 -5.34 15.06 1.49
N LEU A 84 -4.79 13.94 1.00
CA LEU A 84 -4.59 13.71 -0.43
C LEU A 84 -5.90 13.81 -1.20
N TYR A 85 -6.97 13.21 -0.69
CA TYR A 85 -8.26 13.12 -1.37
C TYR A 85 -8.99 14.48 -1.42
N ASN A 86 -8.99 15.24 -0.30
CA ASN A 86 -9.85 16.41 -0.14
C ASN A 86 -9.13 17.75 -0.38
N ILE A 87 -7.80 17.81 -0.19
CA ILE A 87 -7.05 19.08 -0.10
C ILE A 87 -5.93 19.17 -1.14
N ALA A 88 -5.27 18.06 -1.46
CA ALA A 88 -4.08 18.08 -2.32
C ALA A 88 -4.40 18.57 -3.75
N PRO A 89 -3.44 19.23 -4.44
CA PRO A 89 -3.57 19.62 -5.84
C PRO A 89 -3.87 18.42 -6.75
N ARG A 90 -4.70 18.64 -7.77
CA ARG A 90 -5.11 17.60 -8.72
C ARG A 90 -4.39 17.71 -10.08
N ASP A 91 -3.25 18.35 -10.09
CA ASP A 91 -2.37 18.50 -11.25
C ASP A 91 -1.35 17.35 -11.41
N GLY A 92 -1.34 16.40 -10.46
CA GLY A 92 -0.39 15.30 -10.41
C GLY A 92 0.94 15.64 -9.72
N SER A 93 1.04 16.79 -9.05
CA SER A 93 2.20 17.18 -8.25
C SER A 93 2.22 16.57 -6.85
N ALA A 94 1.06 16.17 -6.33
CA ALA A 94 0.91 15.60 -4.99
C ALA A 94 0.65 14.09 -5.05
N LEU A 95 1.43 13.34 -4.28
CA LEU A 95 1.30 11.90 -4.12
C LEU A 95 1.25 11.53 -2.63
N ALA A 96 0.70 10.38 -2.31
CA ALA A 96 0.83 9.78 -0.98
C ALA A 96 1.44 8.38 -1.07
N LEU A 97 2.20 8.02 -0.05
CA LEU A 97 2.71 6.68 0.18
C LEU A 97 2.22 6.22 1.55
N VAL A 98 1.35 5.22 1.54
CA VAL A 98 0.57 4.78 2.69
C VAL A 98 0.51 3.24 2.78
N ASP A 99 -0.19 2.71 3.77
CA ASP A 99 -0.48 1.27 3.85
C ASP A 99 -1.62 0.90 2.88
N GLY A 100 -1.47 -0.22 2.19
CA GLY A 100 -2.50 -0.76 1.30
C GLY A 100 -3.81 -1.12 2.01
N ALA A 101 -3.74 -1.43 3.30
CA ALA A 101 -4.91 -1.71 4.13
C ALA A 101 -5.90 -0.54 4.21
N LEU A 102 -5.50 0.68 3.88
CA LEU A 102 -6.38 1.85 3.89
C LEU A 102 -7.54 1.76 2.87
N ALA A 103 -7.43 0.92 1.84
CA ALA A 103 -8.56 0.61 0.97
C ALA A 103 -9.70 -0.09 1.73
N PHE A 104 -9.38 -0.92 2.73
CA PHE A 104 -10.35 -1.64 3.57
C PHE A 104 -11.00 -0.76 4.62
N GLU A 105 -10.29 0.24 5.15
CA GLU A 105 -10.86 1.16 6.14
C GLU A 105 -12.12 1.84 5.59
N ALA A 106 -12.13 2.20 4.30
CA ALA A 106 -13.32 2.71 3.62
C ALA A 106 -14.40 1.63 3.44
N LEU A 107 -14.00 0.42 3.01
CA LEU A 107 -14.92 -0.70 2.80
C LEU A 107 -15.63 -1.11 4.10
N PHE A 108 -14.91 -1.09 5.21
CA PHE A 108 -15.45 -1.42 6.53
C PHE A 108 -16.20 -0.27 7.20
N GLY A 109 -16.25 0.91 6.58
CA GLY A 109 -17.02 2.06 7.05
C GLY A 109 -16.42 2.71 8.30
N ASN A 110 -15.09 2.80 8.38
CA ASN A 110 -14.42 3.55 9.42
C ASN A 110 -14.86 5.03 9.37
N PRO A 111 -15.44 5.60 10.42
CA PRO A 111 -15.97 6.96 10.41
C PRO A 111 -14.90 8.06 10.23
N ALA A 112 -13.64 7.74 10.51
CA ALA A 112 -12.51 8.66 10.30
C ALA A 112 -12.13 8.80 8.81
N VAL A 113 -12.54 7.87 7.95
CA VAL A 113 -12.26 7.87 6.51
C VAL A 113 -13.16 8.88 5.80
N LYS A 114 -12.53 9.80 5.05
CA LYS A 114 -13.19 10.85 4.26
C LYS A 114 -12.77 10.80 2.79
N TYR A 115 -12.42 9.61 2.30
CA TYR A 115 -12.05 9.33 0.91
C TYR A 115 -12.79 8.10 0.38
N ASP A 116 -12.96 8.06 -0.95
CA ASP A 116 -13.36 6.84 -1.66
C ASP A 116 -12.11 6.30 -2.40
N PRO A 117 -11.58 5.12 -2.00
CA PRO A 117 -10.37 4.58 -2.61
C PRO A 117 -10.53 4.24 -4.10
N ARG A 118 -11.77 4.06 -4.59
CA ARG A 118 -12.08 3.84 -6.01
C ARG A 118 -11.85 5.09 -6.86
N GLN A 119 -11.98 6.27 -6.26
CA GLN A 119 -11.80 7.57 -6.91
C GLN A 119 -10.36 8.08 -6.85
N LEU A 120 -9.48 7.40 -6.12
CA LEU A 120 -8.05 7.68 -6.11
C LEU A 120 -7.37 7.05 -7.32
N ASN A 121 -6.26 7.64 -7.74
CA ASN A 121 -5.43 7.10 -8.79
C ASN A 121 -4.28 6.28 -8.20
N TRP A 122 -4.36 4.98 -8.26
CA TRP A 122 -3.30 4.07 -7.83
C TRP A 122 -2.20 4.05 -8.89
N ILE A 123 -0.99 4.49 -8.51
CA ILE A 123 0.13 4.68 -9.43
C ILE A 123 0.98 3.41 -9.54
N GLY A 124 1.22 2.74 -8.42
CA GLY A 124 1.95 1.49 -8.36
C GLY A 124 2.30 1.12 -6.92
N SER A 125 2.69 -0.14 -6.68
CA SER A 125 3.23 -0.61 -5.42
C SER A 125 4.59 -1.24 -5.65
N ARG A 126 5.55 -0.97 -4.74
CA ARG A 126 6.93 -1.47 -4.91
C ARG A 126 7.09 -2.97 -4.73
N ALA A 127 6.21 -3.57 -3.91
CA ALA A 127 6.32 -5.00 -3.57
C ALA A 127 4.98 -5.55 -3.09
N LYS A 128 4.92 -6.85 -2.99
CA LYS A 128 3.97 -7.57 -2.14
C LYS A 128 4.53 -7.61 -0.72
N GLU A 129 3.69 -7.79 0.27
CA GLU A 129 4.12 -8.00 1.65
C GLU A 129 3.76 -9.39 2.13
N THR A 130 4.65 -9.97 2.93
CA THR A 130 4.35 -11.17 3.68
C THR A 130 4.37 -10.83 5.18
N PRO A 131 3.24 -10.42 5.75
CA PRO A 131 3.14 -10.21 7.18
C PRO A 131 3.24 -11.53 7.93
N LEU A 132 3.97 -11.50 9.02
CA LEU A 132 4.24 -12.66 9.86
C LEU A 132 3.65 -12.48 11.25
N CYS A 133 3.32 -13.59 11.93
CA CYS A 133 3.24 -13.64 13.39
C CYS A 133 4.57 -14.16 13.92
N VAL A 134 5.25 -13.35 14.73
CA VAL A 134 6.57 -13.63 15.31
C VAL A 134 6.47 -13.59 16.81
N VAL A 135 7.03 -14.60 17.49
CA VAL A 135 7.08 -14.68 18.96
C VAL A 135 8.48 -15.06 19.43
N TRP A 136 8.83 -14.70 20.68
CA TRP A 136 10.06 -15.15 21.30
C TRP A 136 10.11 -16.67 21.42
N ALA A 137 11.22 -17.30 21.00
CA ALA A 137 11.38 -18.74 21.03
C ALA A 137 11.35 -19.30 22.46
N GLU A 138 11.87 -18.57 23.44
CA GLU A 138 11.87 -18.94 24.87
C GLU A 138 10.46 -18.99 25.49
N ARG A 139 9.44 -18.45 24.84
CA ARG A 139 8.04 -18.48 25.30
C ARG A 139 7.32 -19.80 24.99
N SER A 140 8.04 -20.79 24.46
CA SER A 140 7.51 -22.15 24.19
C SER A 140 6.26 -22.15 23.28
N VAL A 141 6.24 -21.27 22.28
CA VAL A 141 5.26 -21.26 21.18
C VAL A 141 6.02 -21.40 19.88
N ALA A 142 6.12 -22.63 19.39
CA ALA A 142 6.91 -22.94 18.19
C ALA A 142 6.07 -22.96 16.91
N SER A 143 4.75 -23.06 17.01
CA SER A 143 3.84 -23.14 15.88
C SER A 143 2.52 -22.42 16.12
N ILE A 144 1.77 -22.22 15.04
CA ILE A 144 0.44 -21.59 15.13
C ILE A 144 -0.56 -22.48 15.86
N GLU A 145 -0.41 -23.81 15.79
CA GLU A 145 -1.25 -24.79 16.50
C GLU A 145 -1.06 -24.69 18.02
N GLU A 146 0.12 -24.33 18.49
CA GLU A 146 0.34 -24.06 19.92
C GLU A 146 -0.34 -22.76 20.36
N ALA A 147 -0.36 -21.74 19.51
CA ALA A 147 -1.12 -20.52 19.76
C ALA A 147 -2.65 -20.74 19.76
N MET A 148 -3.15 -21.82 19.18
CA MET A 148 -4.56 -22.25 19.32
C MET A 148 -4.85 -22.88 20.69
N LYS A 149 -3.84 -23.40 21.39
CA LYS A 149 -4.01 -24.12 22.64
C LYS A 149 -3.86 -23.22 23.86
N ARG A 150 -2.95 -22.25 23.84
CA ARG A 150 -2.70 -21.31 24.94
C ARG A 150 -2.77 -19.85 24.55
N GLU A 151 -2.98 -18.99 25.53
CA GLU A 151 -2.89 -17.54 25.35
C GLU A 151 -1.46 -17.12 24.99
N VAL A 152 -1.33 -16.23 24.00
CA VAL A 152 -0.07 -15.60 23.57
C VAL A 152 -0.28 -14.09 23.55
N VAL A 153 0.51 -13.36 24.33
CA VAL A 153 0.39 -11.90 24.47
C VAL A 153 1.11 -11.21 23.32
N LEU A 154 0.36 -10.52 22.47
CA LEU A 154 0.87 -9.80 21.31
C LEU A 154 0.70 -8.30 21.44
N GLY A 155 1.75 -7.55 21.11
CA GLY A 155 1.68 -6.10 20.99
C GLY A 155 1.06 -5.67 19.66
N ALA A 156 0.30 -4.56 19.67
CA ALA A 156 -0.33 -4.04 18.46
C ALA A 156 -0.49 -2.50 18.46
N THR A 157 -0.49 -1.92 17.26
CA THR A 157 -0.87 -0.54 16.98
C THR A 157 -2.27 -0.51 16.40
N VAL A 158 -3.21 0.15 17.09
CA VAL A 158 -4.61 0.26 16.64
C VAL A 158 -4.69 0.89 15.23
N GLY A 159 -5.60 0.40 14.41
CA GLY A 159 -5.81 0.88 13.04
C GLY A 159 -4.77 0.36 12.02
N THR A 160 -3.94 -0.60 12.41
CA THR A 160 -2.96 -1.21 11.53
C THR A 160 -3.15 -2.73 11.42
N ARG A 161 -2.42 -3.34 10.51
CA ARG A 161 -2.38 -4.81 10.33
C ARG A 161 -1.95 -5.52 11.61
N THR A 162 -1.10 -4.91 12.45
CA THR A 162 -0.65 -5.53 13.71
C THR A 162 -1.80 -5.74 14.71
N PHE A 163 -2.86 -4.94 14.60
CA PHE A 163 -4.08 -5.07 15.39
C PHE A 163 -5.11 -5.97 14.71
N ASN A 164 -5.33 -5.81 13.42
CA ASN A 164 -6.40 -6.50 12.71
C ASN A 164 -6.08 -7.98 12.45
N GLN A 165 -4.83 -8.30 12.10
CA GLN A 165 -4.46 -9.66 11.70
C GLN A 165 -4.57 -10.70 12.83
N PRO A 166 -4.07 -10.46 14.06
CA PRO A 166 -4.25 -11.45 15.14
C PRO A 166 -5.71 -11.61 15.56
N ARG A 167 -6.55 -10.56 15.48
CA ARG A 167 -8.01 -10.68 15.71
C ARG A 167 -8.67 -11.59 14.70
N MET A 168 -8.34 -11.40 13.43
CA MET A 168 -8.80 -12.25 12.35
C MET A 168 -8.37 -13.71 12.55
N PHE A 169 -7.14 -13.95 12.99
CA PHE A 169 -6.67 -15.32 13.26
C PHE A 169 -7.35 -15.94 14.48
N ASN A 170 -7.64 -15.16 15.51
CA ASN A 170 -8.46 -15.64 16.63
C ASN A 170 -9.84 -16.11 16.15
N ALA A 171 -10.49 -15.33 15.29
CA ALA A 171 -11.83 -15.62 14.82
C ALA A 171 -11.89 -16.76 13.79
N LEU A 172 -10.94 -16.85 12.85
CA LEU A 172 -10.99 -17.76 11.71
C LEU A 172 -10.14 -19.02 11.89
N LEU A 173 -9.08 -18.96 12.71
CA LEU A 173 -8.19 -20.09 12.97
C LEU A 173 -8.33 -20.64 14.42
N GLY A 174 -9.01 -19.90 15.29
CA GLY A 174 -9.14 -20.29 16.70
C GLY A 174 -7.88 -20.08 17.53
N THR A 175 -6.99 -19.18 17.12
CA THR A 175 -5.84 -18.79 17.94
C THR A 175 -6.30 -18.06 19.21
N LYS A 176 -5.45 -18.04 20.24
CA LYS A 176 -5.74 -17.40 21.52
C LYS A 176 -4.80 -16.21 21.75
N PHE A 177 -4.70 -15.33 20.75
CA PHE A 177 -3.89 -14.12 20.86
C PHE A 177 -4.57 -13.10 21.77
N LYS A 178 -3.88 -12.70 22.85
CA LYS A 178 -4.24 -11.56 23.68
C LYS A 178 -3.55 -10.31 23.17
N ILE A 179 -4.31 -9.35 22.68
CA ILE A 179 -3.79 -8.19 21.99
C ILE A 179 -3.67 -7.02 22.97
N VAL A 180 -2.44 -6.54 23.18
CA VAL A 180 -2.13 -5.36 24.00
C VAL A 180 -1.86 -4.20 23.07
N THR A 181 -2.62 -3.12 23.24
CA THR A 181 -2.53 -1.90 22.43
C THR A 181 -1.84 -0.77 23.19
N GLY A 182 -1.61 0.36 22.49
CA GLY A 182 -0.95 1.54 23.06
C GLY A 182 0.45 1.79 22.48
N TYR A 183 0.94 0.89 21.66
CA TYR A 183 2.21 1.05 20.97
C TYR A 183 2.00 1.89 19.69
N PRO A 184 2.74 3.00 19.51
CA PRO A 184 2.57 3.89 18.35
C PRO A 184 3.11 3.32 17.04
N GLY A 185 4.01 2.31 17.10
CA GLY A 185 4.58 1.72 15.90
C GLY A 185 5.51 0.55 16.15
N GLY A 186 6.15 0.07 15.07
CA GLY A 186 6.97 -1.13 15.11
C GLY A 186 8.25 -0.99 15.97
N ASN A 187 8.77 0.23 16.21
CA ASN A 187 9.92 0.41 17.12
C ASN A 187 9.53 0.06 18.54
N GLU A 188 8.42 0.59 19.00
CA GLU A 188 7.90 0.40 20.33
C GLU A 188 7.43 -1.05 20.54
N LEU A 189 6.86 -1.68 19.50
CA LEU A 189 6.52 -3.11 19.52
C LEU A 189 7.77 -4.00 19.68
N THR A 190 8.85 -3.69 18.96
CA THR A 190 10.13 -4.40 19.08
C THR A 190 10.71 -4.24 20.48
N MET A 191 10.72 -3.00 21.02
CA MET A 191 11.19 -2.72 22.38
C MET A 191 10.32 -3.41 23.45
N ALA A 192 9.02 -3.49 23.26
CA ALA A 192 8.11 -4.19 24.17
C ALA A 192 8.41 -5.69 24.23
N MET A 193 8.72 -6.32 23.07
CA MET A 193 9.20 -7.70 23.05
C MET A 193 10.53 -7.85 23.80
N GLU A 194 11.50 -6.98 23.57
CA GLU A 194 12.82 -7.02 24.24
C GLU A 194 12.71 -6.87 25.77
N ARG A 195 11.74 -6.09 26.24
CA ARG A 195 11.47 -5.92 27.68
C ARG A 195 10.60 -7.03 28.28
N GLY A 196 10.10 -7.95 27.45
CA GLY A 196 9.20 -9.01 27.91
C GLY A 196 7.78 -8.54 28.23
N GLU A 197 7.39 -7.31 27.83
CA GLU A 197 6.02 -6.79 27.98
C GLU A 197 5.04 -7.56 27.10
N THR A 198 5.50 -8.02 25.95
CA THR A 198 4.75 -8.87 25.01
C THR A 198 5.60 -10.07 24.59
N GLU A 199 4.92 -11.18 24.22
CA GLU A 199 5.60 -12.35 23.71
C GLU A 199 5.97 -12.23 22.23
N GLY A 200 5.25 -11.38 21.48
CA GLY A 200 5.43 -11.20 20.07
C GLY A 200 4.49 -10.17 19.48
N TRP A 201 4.38 -10.14 18.15
CA TRP A 201 3.38 -9.41 17.39
C TRP A 201 3.13 -10.01 16.02
N CYS A 202 1.91 -9.86 15.51
CA CYS A 202 1.50 -10.25 14.17
C CYS A 202 1.47 -9.05 13.24
N GLY A 203 1.36 -9.31 11.94
CA GLY A 203 1.32 -8.24 10.94
C GLY A 203 2.68 -7.61 10.67
N TRP A 204 3.76 -8.23 11.11
CA TRP A 204 5.12 -7.74 10.90
C TRP A 204 5.62 -8.17 9.53
N SER A 205 5.83 -7.22 8.64
CA SER A 205 6.36 -7.49 7.30
C SER A 205 7.69 -8.24 7.36
N TRP A 206 7.81 -9.32 6.60
CA TRP A 206 9.03 -10.14 6.52
C TRP A 206 10.27 -9.31 6.13
N THR A 207 10.13 -8.41 5.18
CA THR A 207 11.20 -7.46 4.82
C THR A 207 11.65 -6.62 6.02
N SER A 208 10.68 -6.15 6.84
CA SER A 208 11.00 -5.41 8.06
C SER A 208 11.70 -6.27 9.10
N VAL A 209 11.29 -7.52 9.28
CA VAL A 209 11.95 -8.47 10.21
C VAL A 209 13.40 -8.68 9.80
N LYS A 210 13.65 -9.01 8.53
CA LYS A 210 15.00 -9.21 8.00
C LYS A 210 15.90 -7.99 8.19
N ARG A 211 15.37 -6.80 8.01
CA ARG A 211 16.12 -5.54 8.11
C ARG A 211 16.37 -5.09 9.54
N ARG A 212 15.38 -5.20 10.42
CA ARG A 212 15.41 -4.60 11.76
C ARG A 212 16.04 -5.49 12.81
N VAL A 213 15.81 -6.78 12.70
CA VAL A 213 16.22 -7.76 13.73
C VAL A 213 16.95 -8.98 13.13
N PRO A 214 17.95 -8.76 12.23
CA PRO A 214 18.64 -9.87 11.57
C PRO A 214 19.31 -10.81 12.57
N LYS A 215 19.79 -10.29 13.69
CA LYS A 215 20.38 -11.09 14.79
C LYS A 215 19.38 -12.02 15.46
N TRP A 216 18.11 -11.62 15.60
CA TRP A 216 17.10 -12.51 16.19
C TRP A 216 16.87 -13.75 15.32
N LEU A 217 16.95 -13.58 13.99
CA LEU A 217 16.82 -14.67 13.03
C LEU A 217 18.05 -15.59 13.07
N SER A 218 19.28 -15.04 12.96
CA SER A 218 20.51 -15.83 12.94
C SER A 218 20.77 -16.55 14.27
N GLU A 219 20.36 -15.97 15.40
CA GLU A 219 20.48 -16.54 16.74
C GLU A 219 19.26 -17.38 17.15
N LYS A 220 18.28 -17.54 16.25
CA LYS A 220 17.03 -18.30 16.48
C LYS A 220 16.26 -17.86 17.74
N LYS A 221 16.28 -16.56 18.03
CA LYS A 221 15.58 -15.98 19.20
C LYS A 221 14.07 -15.89 19.01
N VAL A 222 13.58 -16.03 17.80
CA VAL A 222 12.16 -15.92 17.47
C VAL A 222 11.68 -17.11 16.64
N ASN A 223 10.43 -17.48 16.88
CA ASN A 223 9.67 -18.40 16.04
C ASN A 223 8.73 -17.61 15.13
N ILE A 224 8.66 -18.01 13.87
CA ILE A 224 7.70 -17.48 12.89
C ILE A 224 6.56 -18.49 12.81
N LEU A 225 5.39 -18.12 13.34
CA LEU A 225 4.28 -19.05 13.51
C LEU A 225 3.48 -19.25 12.23
N VAL A 226 3.27 -18.18 11.46
CA VAL A 226 2.39 -18.19 10.28
C VAL A 226 2.70 -16.98 9.39
N GLN A 227 2.52 -17.16 8.08
CA GLN A 227 2.50 -16.11 7.09
C GLN A 227 1.06 -15.65 6.86
N GLY A 228 0.78 -14.39 7.16
CA GLY A 228 -0.51 -13.75 6.95
C GLY A 228 -0.62 -13.10 5.57
N ALA A 229 -0.40 -13.87 4.52
CA ALA A 229 -0.40 -13.43 3.13
C ALA A 229 -1.15 -14.42 2.24
N LEU A 230 -1.42 -14.03 0.98
CA LEU A 230 -2.01 -14.91 -0.03
C LEU A 230 -0.94 -15.71 -0.80
N ASP A 231 0.28 -15.21 -0.83
CA ASP A 231 1.41 -15.85 -1.50
C ASP A 231 2.52 -16.12 -0.48
N LYS A 232 3.11 -17.30 -0.52
CA LYS A 232 4.18 -17.73 0.42
C LYS A 232 5.50 -17.02 0.07
N ALA A 233 6.21 -16.53 1.09
CA ALA A 233 7.56 -16.01 0.89
C ALA A 233 8.49 -17.15 0.45
N PRO A 234 9.29 -16.98 -0.63
CA PRO A 234 10.16 -18.05 -1.16
C PRO A 234 11.20 -18.54 -0.15
N ASP A 235 11.65 -17.66 0.75
CA ASP A 235 12.65 -17.95 1.78
C ASP A 235 12.04 -18.46 3.11
N LEU A 236 10.70 -18.65 3.15
CA LEU A 236 9.96 -19.24 4.27
C LEU A 236 9.09 -20.44 3.84
N PRO A 237 9.60 -21.43 3.11
CA PRO A 237 8.79 -22.51 2.53
C PRO A 237 8.10 -23.37 3.59
N ASN A 238 8.70 -23.50 4.79
CA ASN A 238 8.22 -24.35 5.87
C ASN A 238 7.26 -23.65 6.84
N VAL A 239 7.09 -22.34 6.74
CA VAL A 239 6.12 -21.59 7.54
C VAL A 239 4.77 -21.63 6.84
N PRO A 240 3.68 -22.09 7.51
CA PRO A 240 2.38 -22.20 6.84
C PRO A 240 1.81 -20.85 6.47
N LEU A 241 1.01 -20.80 5.39
CA LEU A 241 0.11 -19.67 5.10
C LEU A 241 -1.15 -19.78 5.97
N ALA A 242 -1.61 -18.66 6.51
CA ALA A 242 -2.87 -18.63 7.26
C ALA A 242 -4.05 -19.17 6.44
N ILE A 243 -4.07 -18.91 5.14
CA ILE A 243 -5.12 -19.36 4.23
C ILE A 243 -5.14 -20.89 4.03
N GLU A 244 -4.03 -21.58 4.25
CA GLU A 244 -3.93 -23.04 4.19
C GLU A 244 -4.56 -23.73 5.43
N LEU A 245 -4.69 -22.98 6.52
CA LEU A 245 -5.17 -23.50 7.82
C LEU A 245 -6.69 -23.36 8.00
N VAL A 246 -7.35 -22.56 7.18
CA VAL A 246 -8.80 -22.34 7.25
C VAL A 246 -9.53 -23.53 6.65
N LYS A 247 -10.49 -24.10 7.41
CA LYS A 247 -11.25 -25.30 7.02
C LYS A 247 -12.54 -24.97 6.27
N SER A 248 -13.21 -23.89 6.67
CA SER A 248 -14.47 -23.46 6.08
C SER A 248 -14.27 -22.71 4.77
N PRO A 249 -14.95 -23.09 3.65
CA PRO A 249 -14.90 -22.29 2.41
C PRO A 249 -15.37 -20.84 2.58
N ALA A 250 -16.36 -20.60 3.44
CA ALA A 250 -16.85 -19.26 3.73
C ALA A 250 -15.80 -18.42 4.48
N ASP A 251 -15.17 -19.00 5.51
CA ASP A 251 -14.09 -18.33 6.24
C ASP A 251 -12.86 -18.10 5.36
N ARG A 252 -12.61 -19.00 4.40
CA ARG A 252 -11.56 -18.84 3.40
C ARG A 252 -11.79 -17.61 2.54
N GLN A 253 -13.00 -17.38 2.04
CA GLN A 253 -13.33 -16.18 1.26
C GLN A 253 -13.13 -14.89 2.07
N ILE A 254 -13.49 -14.91 3.36
CA ILE A 254 -13.28 -13.80 4.26
C ILE A 254 -11.78 -13.54 4.46
N LEU A 255 -11.00 -14.60 4.70
CA LEU A 255 -9.56 -14.47 4.87
C LEU A 255 -8.87 -14.01 3.58
N GLU A 256 -9.31 -14.49 2.41
CA GLU A 256 -8.82 -14.02 1.11
C GLU A 256 -9.07 -12.52 0.92
N LEU A 257 -10.26 -12.04 1.26
CA LEU A 257 -10.54 -10.60 1.27
C LEU A 257 -9.56 -9.88 2.20
N MET A 258 -9.50 -10.29 3.46
CA MET A 258 -8.71 -9.61 4.50
C MET A 258 -7.20 -9.59 4.22
N LEU A 259 -6.68 -10.59 3.51
CA LEU A 259 -5.27 -10.67 3.13
C LEU A 259 -4.96 -10.08 1.75
N SER A 260 -5.96 -9.62 1.00
CA SER A 260 -5.72 -9.09 -0.36
C SER A 260 -4.91 -7.78 -0.36
N ASP A 261 -4.87 -7.05 0.76
CA ASP A 261 -4.00 -5.90 0.97
C ASP A 261 -2.51 -6.25 0.92
N THR A 262 -2.15 -7.51 1.18
CA THR A 262 -0.75 -7.97 1.16
C THR A 262 -0.12 -7.90 -0.23
N ARG A 263 -0.93 -7.84 -1.27
CA ARG A 263 -0.49 -7.58 -2.65
C ARG A 263 -0.31 -6.09 -2.95
N ILE A 264 -0.58 -5.21 -1.98
CA ILE A 264 -0.55 -3.75 -2.12
C ILE A 264 0.40 -3.17 -1.05
N ALA A 265 1.69 -3.48 -1.15
CA ALA A 265 2.66 -3.01 -0.16
C ALA A 265 3.22 -1.62 -0.52
N SER A 266 2.98 -0.64 0.33
CA SER A 266 3.47 0.73 0.15
C SER A 266 3.05 1.34 -1.19
N PRO A 267 1.75 1.40 -1.51
CA PRO A 267 1.28 1.96 -2.77
C PRO A 267 1.58 3.46 -2.85
N LEU A 268 1.98 3.90 -4.03
CA LEU A 268 2.03 5.30 -4.42
C LEU A 268 0.68 5.68 -5.03
N ILE A 269 0.06 6.74 -4.52
CA ILE A 269 -1.32 7.11 -4.85
C ILE A 269 -1.36 8.61 -5.19
N ALA A 270 -2.09 8.97 -6.24
CA ALA A 270 -2.42 10.35 -6.59
C ALA A 270 -3.90 10.65 -6.28
N PRO A 271 -4.28 11.93 -6.07
CA PRO A 271 -5.68 12.31 -5.86
C PRO A 271 -6.56 11.95 -7.05
N GLY A 272 -7.86 11.83 -6.81
CA GLY A 272 -8.85 11.74 -7.87
C GLY A 272 -8.94 13.04 -8.69
N GLY A 273 -9.36 12.94 -9.95
CA GLY A 273 -9.53 14.09 -10.81
C GLY A 273 -8.24 14.63 -11.46
N VAL A 274 -7.11 13.96 -11.27
CA VAL A 274 -5.90 14.21 -12.09
C VAL A 274 -6.18 13.76 -13.52
N ALA A 275 -5.73 14.56 -14.51
CA ALA A 275 -5.93 14.26 -15.92
C ALA A 275 -5.38 12.87 -16.29
N GLU A 276 -6.11 12.10 -17.10
CA GLU A 276 -5.75 10.72 -17.47
C GLU A 276 -4.35 10.61 -18.07
N ALA A 277 -3.97 11.54 -18.94
CA ALA A 277 -2.64 11.58 -19.54
C ALA A 277 -1.54 11.71 -18.47
N ARG A 278 -1.79 12.50 -17.40
CA ARG A 278 -0.85 12.67 -16.30
C ARG A 278 -0.80 11.42 -15.42
N VAL A 279 -1.93 10.77 -15.16
CA VAL A 279 -1.97 9.48 -14.46
C VAL A 279 -1.20 8.40 -15.23
N ALA A 280 -1.38 8.35 -16.55
CA ALA A 280 -0.64 7.42 -17.41
C ALA A 280 0.87 7.68 -17.38
N GLU A 281 1.30 8.94 -17.40
CA GLU A 281 2.70 9.33 -17.26
C GLU A 281 3.27 8.93 -15.90
N LEU A 282 2.57 9.22 -14.79
CA LEU A 282 2.97 8.82 -13.45
C LEU A 282 3.14 7.30 -13.35
N ARG A 283 2.19 6.51 -13.85
CA ARG A 283 2.27 5.04 -13.88
C ARG A 283 3.45 4.55 -14.69
N SER A 284 3.63 5.08 -15.89
CA SER A 284 4.74 4.71 -16.77
C SER A 284 6.10 5.08 -16.17
N GLY A 285 6.19 6.24 -15.52
CA GLY A 285 7.38 6.66 -14.77
C GLY A 285 7.69 5.72 -13.60
N PHE A 286 6.66 5.32 -12.87
CA PHE A 286 6.80 4.33 -11.79
C PHE A 286 7.33 2.99 -12.32
N ASP A 287 6.72 2.47 -13.39
CA ASP A 287 7.15 1.19 -13.99
C ASP A 287 8.59 1.24 -14.52
N ARG A 288 9.03 2.40 -15.04
CA ARG A 288 10.44 2.61 -15.43
C ARG A 288 11.38 2.65 -14.23
N MET A 289 10.98 3.36 -13.15
CA MET A 289 11.78 3.41 -11.91
C MET A 289 11.97 2.01 -11.31
N MET A 290 10.95 1.16 -11.30
CA MET A 290 11.05 -0.20 -10.78
C MET A 290 12.07 -1.08 -11.54
N LYS A 291 12.36 -0.74 -12.80
CA LYS A 291 13.34 -1.42 -13.66
C LYS A 291 14.71 -0.76 -13.68
N ASP A 292 14.86 0.39 -13.04
CA ASP A 292 16.10 1.17 -13.04
C ASP A 292 17.16 0.48 -12.16
N ALA A 293 18.36 0.30 -12.72
CA ALA A 293 19.44 -0.40 -12.03
C ALA A 293 19.95 0.34 -10.79
N ASP A 294 20.05 1.69 -10.86
CA ASP A 294 20.50 2.52 -9.74
C ASP A 294 19.48 2.51 -8.61
N PHE A 295 18.18 2.58 -8.96
CA PHE A 295 17.10 2.45 -7.99
C PHE A 295 17.17 1.09 -7.26
N ASN A 296 17.31 -0.01 -8.01
CA ASN A 296 17.37 -1.35 -7.45
C ASN A 296 18.63 -1.56 -6.58
N ALA A 297 19.78 -1.00 -6.98
CA ALA A 297 21.01 -1.03 -6.19
C ALA A 297 20.83 -0.27 -4.86
N ASP A 298 20.22 0.91 -4.87
CA ASP A 298 19.95 1.68 -3.67
C ASP A 298 18.87 1.03 -2.78
N ALA A 299 17.84 0.43 -3.37
CA ALA A 299 16.84 -0.36 -2.65
C ALA A 299 17.49 -1.52 -1.91
N SER A 300 18.38 -2.26 -2.58
CA SER A 300 19.10 -3.38 -1.98
C SER A 300 19.98 -2.95 -0.80
N LYS A 301 20.72 -1.84 -0.91
CA LYS A 301 21.52 -1.28 0.21
C LYS A 301 20.66 -0.93 1.43
N LEU A 302 19.41 -0.53 1.19
CA LEU A 302 18.45 -0.18 2.25
C LEU A 302 17.68 -1.40 2.77
N GLY A 303 17.87 -2.60 2.20
CA GLY A 303 17.08 -3.80 2.49
C GLY A 303 15.60 -3.62 2.12
N ILE A 304 15.32 -2.85 1.08
CA ILE A 304 13.97 -2.62 0.54
C ILE A 304 13.78 -3.57 -0.65
N GLU A 305 12.83 -4.48 -0.50
CA GLU A 305 12.48 -5.45 -1.53
C GLU A 305 11.66 -4.81 -2.65
N ILE A 306 11.95 -5.20 -3.89
CA ILE A 306 11.26 -4.72 -5.10
C ILE A 306 10.66 -5.92 -5.84
N ASP A 307 9.34 -6.03 -5.79
CA ASP A 307 8.48 -6.97 -6.53
C ASP A 307 7.19 -6.22 -6.93
N PRO A 308 7.24 -5.37 -7.95
CA PRO A 308 6.24 -4.35 -8.16
C PRO A 308 4.91 -4.88 -8.66
N THR A 309 3.84 -4.19 -8.26
CA THR A 309 2.50 -4.31 -8.83
C THR A 309 2.15 -3.00 -9.55
N SER A 310 1.70 -3.09 -10.80
CA SER A 310 1.36 -1.91 -11.60
C SER A 310 0.13 -1.18 -11.06
N GLY A 311 0.03 0.13 -11.34
CA GLY A 311 -1.11 0.94 -10.93
C GLY A 311 -2.45 0.46 -11.49
N ALA A 312 -2.47 -0.09 -12.70
CA ALA A 312 -3.67 -0.67 -13.30
C ALA A 312 -4.15 -1.91 -12.52
N GLN A 313 -3.23 -2.79 -12.13
CA GLN A 313 -3.54 -3.97 -11.32
C GLN A 313 -4.05 -3.57 -9.92
N LEU A 314 -3.44 -2.57 -9.30
CA LEU A 314 -3.90 -2.03 -8.00
C LEU A 314 -5.30 -1.44 -8.10
N GLN A 315 -5.55 -0.62 -9.11
CA GLN A 315 -6.87 -0.01 -9.34
C GLN A 315 -7.95 -1.08 -9.54
N ALA A 316 -7.64 -2.13 -10.32
CA ALA A 316 -8.55 -3.25 -10.54
C ALA A 316 -8.80 -4.03 -9.25
N ALA A 317 -7.77 -4.29 -8.44
CA ALA A 317 -7.89 -4.97 -7.15
C ALA A 317 -8.78 -4.18 -6.19
N VAL A 318 -8.53 -2.88 -6.03
CA VAL A 318 -9.34 -2.01 -5.17
C VAL A 318 -10.80 -1.97 -5.66
N ASN A 319 -11.04 -1.77 -6.95
CA ASN A 319 -12.40 -1.77 -7.50
C ASN A 319 -13.10 -3.13 -7.31
N GLY A 320 -12.34 -4.23 -7.35
CA GLY A 320 -12.85 -5.59 -7.11
C GLY A 320 -13.35 -5.80 -5.68
N MET A 321 -12.65 -5.25 -4.68
CA MET A 321 -13.06 -5.34 -3.27
C MET A 321 -14.46 -4.78 -3.02
N PHE A 322 -14.80 -3.69 -3.71
CA PHE A 322 -16.12 -3.04 -3.58
C PHE A 322 -17.24 -3.72 -4.39
N LYS A 323 -16.91 -4.79 -5.13
CA LYS A 323 -17.89 -5.64 -5.84
C LYS A 323 -18.22 -6.92 -5.09
N LEU A 324 -17.56 -7.16 -3.95
CA LEU A 324 -17.83 -8.35 -3.14
C LEU A 324 -19.26 -8.33 -2.56
N PRO A 325 -19.87 -9.50 -2.37
CA PRO A 325 -21.17 -9.60 -1.75
C PRO A 325 -21.20 -8.94 -0.37
N PRO A 326 -22.27 -8.16 -0.05
CA PRO A 326 -22.38 -7.47 1.23
C PRO A 326 -22.24 -8.39 2.46
N GLU A 327 -22.69 -9.64 2.36
CA GLU A 327 -22.57 -10.65 3.43
C GLU A 327 -21.10 -10.97 3.76
N VAL A 328 -20.23 -11.07 2.75
CA VAL A 328 -18.78 -11.30 2.95
C VAL A 328 -18.13 -10.11 3.64
N VAL A 329 -18.46 -8.90 3.16
CA VAL A 329 -17.92 -7.64 3.74
C VAL A 329 -18.42 -7.45 5.17
N ASN A 330 -19.71 -7.68 5.43
CA ASN A 330 -20.29 -7.53 6.77
C ASN A 330 -19.69 -8.54 7.75
N ARG A 331 -19.52 -9.79 7.32
CA ARG A 331 -18.88 -10.81 8.16
C ARG A 331 -17.42 -10.46 8.47
N ALA A 332 -16.64 -10.03 7.48
CA ALA A 332 -15.27 -9.55 7.70
C ALA A 332 -15.24 -8.37 8.68
N LYS A 333 -16.18 -7.42 8.56
CA LYS A 333 -16.31 -6.28 9.47
C LYS A 333 -16.69 -6.69 10.91
N GLU A 334 -17.56 -7.67 11.08
CA GLU A 334 -17.92 -8.20 12.41
C GLU A 334 -16.72 -8.83 13.11
N LEU A 335 -15.87 -9.54 12.39
CA LEU A 335 -14.67 -10.16 12.93
C LEU A 335 -13.63 -9.15 13.43
N LEU A 336 -13.73 -7.89 13.01
CA LEU A 336 -12.82 -6.81 13.43
C LEU A 336 -13.42 -5.93 14.55
N LYS A 337 -14.67 -6.13 14.95
CA LYS A 337 -15.27 -5.48 16.12
C LYS A 337 -14.84 -6.17 17.40
#